data_d751fc1575ca6ec8c6d3d62131a8ab52
#
_entry.id   d751fc1575ca6ec8c6d3d62131a8ab52
#
_cell.length_a   1.000
_cell.length_b   1.000
_cell.length_c   1.000
_cell.angle_alpha   90.00
_cell.angle_beta   90.00
_cell.angle_gamma   90.00
#
_symmetry.space_group_name_H-M   'P 1'
#
loop_
_entity.id
_entity.type
_entity.pdbx_description
1 polymer ?
#
loop_
_entity_poly.entity_id
_entity_poly.type
_entity_poly.pdbx_seq_one_letter_code
_entity_poly.pdbx_strand_id
1 'polypeptide(L)'
;FGSLAAKTAEVPSRVLTILTNDAARYSILGQRNGLHVTSATQTMMIVDMETQDAEDPWLSDDDLKLETSRTDGVHHAVVSAGEEVAASGRVFVVGHTAIFDNIVTSPAYQRRGLGSFIMKALAAQAFEHDVDSGLLLASLDGQKLYSHLGWRMVCHVLMLSTSNEGSDLSVG
;
A
#
# COMPACT_ATOMS: atom_id res chain seq x y z
N PHE A 1 -21.86 11.90 -3.70
CA PHE A 1 -21.83 10.43 -3.76
C PHE A 1 -22.76 9.88 -4.86
N GLY A 2 -24.06 10.20 -4.85
CA GLY A 2 -25.05 9.64 -5.77
C GLY A 2 -24.67 9.75 -7.25
N SER A 3 -24.16 10.90 -7.70
CA SER A 3 -23.70 11.09 -9.09
C SER A 3 -22.52 10.20 -9.48
N LEU A 4 -21.56 10.00 -8.57
CA LEU A 4 -20.41 9.10 -8.81
C LEU A 4 -20.86 7.62 -8.80
N ALA A 5 -21.74 7.24 -7.87
CA ALA A 5 -22.26 5.90 -7.80
C ALA A 5 -23.06 5.54 -9.07
N ALA A 6 -23.91 6.45 -9.56
CA ALA A 6 -24.64 6.25 -10.80
C ALA A 6 -23.71 6.05 -11.99
N LYS A 7 -22.69 6.91 -12.15
CA LYS A 7 -21.69 6.76 -13.22
C LYS A 7 -20.88 5.48 -13.12
N THR A 8 -20.63 4.99 -11.91
CA THR A 8 -19.95 3.70 -11.68
C THR A 8 -20.85 2.56 -12.10
N ALA A 9 -22.15 2.62 -11.77
CA ALA A 9 -23.11 1.60 -12.11
C ALA A 9 -23.36 1.44 -13.63
N GLU A 10 -23.09 2.48 -14.42
CA GLU A 10 -23.25 2.44 -15.89
C GLU A 10 -22.21 1.52 -16.58
N VAL A 11 -21.08 1.22 -15.92
CA VAL A 11 -19.99 0.42 -16.50
C VAL A 11 -19.58 -0.67 -15.54
N PRO A 12 -19.87 -1.94 -15.83
CA PRO A 12 -19.63 -3.07 -14.90
C PRO A 12 -18.19 -3.23 -14.41
N SER A 13 -17.19 -2.82 -15.20
CA SER A 13 -15.78 -2.89 -14.82
C SER A 13 -15.28 -1.74 -13.95
N ARG A 14 -16.13 -0.74 -13.67
CA ARG A 14 -15.73 0.38 -12.82
C ARG A 14 -15.82 0.03 -11.35
N VAL A 15 -14.84 0.52 -10.60
CA VAL A 15 -14.79 0.47 -9.14
C VAL A 15 -14.86 1.89 -8.60
N LEU A 16 -15.76 2.14 -7.66
CA LEU A 16 -15.81 3.35 -6.87
C LEU A 16 -15.02 3.14 -5.58
N THR A 17 -13.88 3.80 -5.47
CA THR A 17 -13.06 3.78 -4.25
C THR A 17 -13.42 4.98 -3.37
N ILE A 18 -13.70 4.72 -2.11
CA ILE A 18 -14.08 5.73 -1.12
C ILE A 18 -13.15 5.65 0.07
N LEU A 19 -12.55 6.78 0.40
CA LEU A 19 -11.79 6.97 1.63
C LEU A 19 -12.75 7.49 2.70
N THR A 20 -12.97 6.73 3.79
CA THR A 20 -14.00 7.06 4.78
C THR A 20 -13.70 6.50 6.16
N ASN A 21 -14.18 7.21 7.20
CA ASN A 21 -14.28 6.69 8.56
C ASN A 21 -15.68 6.14 8.90
N ASP A 22 -16.60 6.14 7.92
CA ASP A 22 -17.95 5.61 8.06
C ASP A 22 -18.27 4.64 6.91
N ALA A 23 -17.60 3.50 6.90
CA ALA A 23 -17.76 2.47 5.87
C ALA A 23 -19.20 1.94 5.83
N ALA A 24 -19.87 1.83 6.97
CA ALA A 24 -21.25 1.34 7.06
C ALA A 24 -22.22 2.24 6.29
N ARG A 25 -22.12 3.55 6.47
CA ARG A 25 -22.93 4.54 5.75
C ARG A 25 -22.75 4.42 4.24
N TYR A 26 -21.51 4.37 3.77
CA TYR A 26 -21.23 4.33 2.34
C TYR A 26 -21.55 2.97 1.71
N SER A 27 -21.48 1.88 2.46
CA SER A 27 -21.99 0.57 2.02
C SER A 27 -23.51 0.62 1.76
N ILE A 28 -24.29 1.20 2.68
CA ILE A 28 -25.74 1.36 2.51
C ILE A 28 -26.05 2.28 1.33
N LEU A 29 -25.35 3.39 1.19
CA LEU A 29 -25.52 4.31 0.06
C LEU A 29 -25.15 3.65 -1.27
N GLY A 30 -24.12 2.81 -1.30
CA GLY A 30 -23.74 2.00 -2.46
C GLY A 30 -24.85 1.07 -2.89
N GLN A 31 -25.37 0.28 -1.96
CA GLN A 31 -26.46 -0.67 -2.21
C GLN A 31 -27.71 0.02 -2.79
N ARG A 32 -28.09 1.19 -2.26
CA ARG A 32 -29.22 2.00 -2.78
C ARG A 32 -29.01 2.49 -4.22
N ASN A 33 -27.76 2.49 -4.72
CA ASN A 33 -27.40 2.87 -6.08
C ASN A 33 -26.95 1.67 -6.93
N GLY A 34 -27.27 0.45 -6.53
CA GLY A 34 -26.94 -0.78 -7.28
C GLY A 34 -25.48 -1.19 -7.24
N LEU A 35 -24.72 -0.70 -6.25
CA LEU A 35 -23.32 -1.09 -6.03
C LEU A 35 -23.19 -1.99 -4.81
N HIS A 36 -22.28 -2.96 -4.87
CA HIS A 36 -21.94 -3.88 -3.79
C HIS A 36 -20.49 -3.62 -3.32
N VAL A 37 -20.25 -3.85 -2.03
CA VAL A 37 -18.89 -3.79 -1.48
C VAL A 37 -18.08 -4.96 -2.03
N THR A 38 -16.99 -4.65 -2.73
CA THR A 38 -16.07 -5.65 -3.25
C THR A 38 -14.82 -5.76 -2.38
N SER A 39 -14.45 -4.69 -1.67
CA SER A 39 -13.38 -4.72 -0.69
C SER A 39 -13.60 -3.65 0.39
N ALA A 40 -13.25 -3.98 1.64
CA ALA A 40 -13.23 -3.07 2.79
C ALA A 40 -12.06 -3.42 3.74
N THR A 41 -11.04 -4.09 3.24
CA THR A 41 -9.95 -4.66 4.05
C THR A 41 -8.71 -3.78 4.10
N GLN A 42 -8.68 -2.69 3.32
CA GLN A 42 -7.55 -1.77 3.29
C GLN A 42 -7.80 -0.52 4.11
N THR A 43 -6.73 0.06 4.63
CA THR A 43 -6.72 1.37 5.30
C THR A 43 -5.67 2.27 4.70
N MET A 44 -5.96 3.55 4.63
CA MET A 44 -4.96 4.56 4.32
C MET A 44 -4.19 4.90 5.60
N MET A 45 -2.86 4.80 5.53
CA MET A 45 -1.97 5.15 6.63
C MET A 45 -0.98 6.23 6.20
N ILE A 46 -0.60 7.08 7.16
CA ILE A 46 0.38 8.14 6.95
C ILE A 46 1.44 8.13 8.06
N VAL A 47 2.59 8.70 7.74
CA VAL A 47 3.69 8.90 8.68
C VAL A 47 4.36 10.25 8.43
N ASP A 48 4.94 10.83 9.45
CA ASP A 48 5.91 11.91 9.34
C ASP A 48 7.25 11.30 8.94
N MET A 49 7.78 11.70 7.79
CA MET A 49 9.02 11.12 7.26
C MET A 49 10.22 11.40 8.15
N GLU A 50 10.27 12.53 8.88
CA GLU A 50 11.35 12.82 9.83
C GLU A 50 11.49 11.77 10.93
N THR A 51 10.42 11.01 11.22
CA THR A 51 10.41 9.95 12.21
C THR A 51 10.85 8.59 11.68
N GLN A 52 11.09 8.48 10.36
CA GLN A 52 11.46 7.23 9.74
C GLN A 52 12.98 7.03 9.77
N ASP A 53 13.35 5.80 10.09
CA ASP A 53 14.73 5.36 10.07
C ASP A 53 15.16 5.15 8.59
N ALA A 54 16.16 5.92 8.18
CA ALA A 54 16.77 5.88 6.87
C ALA A 54 18.24 5.46 6.91
N GLU A 55 18.72 4.95 8.05
CA GLU A 55 20.05 4.35 8.11
C GLU A 55 20.13 3.19 7.11
N ASP A 56 21.32 3.02 6.50
CA ASP A 56 21.53 1.95 5.51
C ASP A 56 21.05 0.62 6.06
N PRO A 57 20.04 0.00 5.46
CA PRO A 57 19.47 -1.21 5.97
C PRO A 57 20.49 -2.34 5.89
N TRP A 58 20.82 -2.93 7.03
CA TRP A 58 21.72 -4.07 7.11
C TRP A 58 20.93 -5.39 7.03
N LEU A 59 21.28 -6.23 6.04
CA LEU A 59 20.81 -7.61 5.97
C LEU A 59 21.79 -8.49 6.77
N SER A 60 21.28 -9.13 7.81
CA SER A 60 22.08 -10.06 8.65
C SER A 60 22.28 -11.44 8.01
N ASP A 61 21.69 -11.67 6.86
CA ASP A 61 21.72 -12.95 6.13
C ASP A 61 22.51 -12.75 4.83
N ASP A 62 23.68 -13.38 4.75
CA ASP A 62 24.61 -13.26 3.63
C ASP A 62 24.04 -13.82 2.30
N ASP A 63 23.01 -14.66 2.37
CA ASP A 63 22.34 -15.21 1.20
C ASP A 63 21.31 -14.24 0.58
N LEU A 64 21.00 -13.14 1.27
CA LEU A 64 20.05 -12.14 0.80
C LEU A 64 20.78 -10.93 0.21
N LYS A 65 20.30 -10.45 -0.94
CA LYS A 65 20.85 -9.26 -1.62
C LYS A 65 19.76 -8.23 -1.84
N LEU A 66 20.06 -6.97 -1.48
CA LEU A 66 19.22 -5.83 -1.82
C LEU A 66 19.68 -5.25 -3.18
N GLU A 67 18.74 -5.05 -4.07
CA GLU A 67 18.90 -4.27 -5.29
C GLU A 67 17.90 -3.11 -5.29
N THR A 68 18.39 -1.91 -5.59
CA THR A 68 17.55 -0.73 -5.78
C THR A 68 17.66 -0.24 -7.22
N SER A 69 16.57 0.22 -7.79
CA SER A 69 16.54 0.79 -9.13
C SER A 69 15.52 1.93 -9.21
N ARG A 70 15.65 2.77 -10.26
CA ARG A 70 14.72 3.85 -10.53
C ARG A 70 14.27 3.82 -11.98
N THR A 71 12.96 3.82 -12.21
CA THR A 71 12.37 3.85 -13.54
C THR A 71 11.18 4.80 -13.54
N ASP A 72 11.16 5.77 -14.46
CA ASP A 72 10.09 6.76 -14.62
C ASP A 72 9.69 7.50 -13.33
N GLY A 73 10.68 7.80 -12.48
CA GLY A 73 10.47 8.49 -11.21
C GLY A 73 9.98 7.59 -10.06
N VAL A 74 9.82 6.31 -10.30
CA VAL A 74 9.49 5.29 -9.29
C VAL A 74 10.78 4.61 -8.84
N HIS A 75 11.03 4.61 -7.53
CA HIS A 75 12.12 3.84 -6.93
C HIS A 75 11.61 2.46 -6.53
N HIS A 76 12.39 1.44 -6.82
CA HIS A 76 12.12 0.05 -6.50
C HIS A 76 13.19 -0.48 -5.54
N ALA A 77 12.79 -1.30 -4.60
CA ALA A 77 13.68 -2.09 -3.76
C ALA A 77 13.26 -3.57 -3.85
N VAL A 78 14.22 -4.42 -4.11
CA VAL A 78 14.03 -5.88 -4.23
C VAL A 78 15.08 -6.58 -3.38
N VAL A 79 14.64 -7.49 -2.53
CA VAL A 79 15.51 -8.42 -1.81
C VAL A 79 15.37 -9.80 -2.43
N SER A 80 16.49 -10.36 -2.88
CA SER A 80 16.53 -11.68 -3.52
C SER A 80 17.37 -12.67 -2.72
N ALA A 81 16.97 -13.94 -2.75
CA ALA A 81 17.73 -15.10 -2.28
C ALA A 81 18.08 -15.97 -3.50
N GLY A 82 19.30 -15.80 -4.01
CA GLY A 82 19.66 -16.36 -5.32
C GLY A 82 18.80 -15.78 -6.44
N GLU A 83 18.02 -16.62 -7.13
CA GLU A 83 17.10 -16.20 -8.21
C GLU A 83 15.68 -15.90 -7.72
N GLU A 84 15.35 -16.18 -6.44
CA GLU A 84 14.03 -15.95 -5.89
C GLU A 84 13.90 -14.56 -5.29
N VAL A 85 12.77 -13.88 -5.57
CA VAL A 85 12.42 -12.62 -4.91
C VAL A 85 11.83 -12.93 -3.53
N ALA A 86 12.55 -12.53 -2.47
CA ALA A 86 12.14 -12.72 -1.09
C ALA A 86 11.23 -11.60 -0.60
N ALA A 87 11.50 -10.35 -0.99
CA ALA A 87 10.65 -9.20 -0.70
C ALA A 87 10.87 -8.10 -1.74
N SER A 88 9.86 -7.28 -1.95
CA SER A 88 9.95 -6.13 -2.86
C SER A 88 9.03 -5.00 -2.42
N GLY A 89 9.23 -3.83 -3.01
CA GLY A 89 8.38 -2.67 -2.84
C GLY A 89 8.79 -1.54 -3.74
N ARG A 90 7.97 -0.50 -3.77
CA ARG A 90 8.26 0.72 -4.53
C ARG A 90 7.81 1.97 -3.80
N VAL A 91 8.48 3.08 -4.11
CA VAL A 91 8.11 4.41 -3.63
C VAL A 91 8.23 5.42 -4.76
N PHE A 92 7.32 6.37 -4.80
CA PHE A 92 7.38 7.53 -5.69
C PHE A 92 6.92 8.77 -4.94
N VAL A 93 7.34 9.94 -5.42
CA VAL A 93 7.09 11.21 -4.73
C VAL A 93 6.10 12.05 -5.52
N VAL A 94 5.09 12.58 -4.82
CA VAL A 94 4.10 13.51 -5.35
C VAL A 94 4.11 14.77 -4.45
N GLY A 95 4.62 15.87 -4.98
CA GLY A 95 4.87 17.07 -4.17
C GLY A 95 5.89 16.75 -3.07
N HIS A 96 5.52 16.91 -1.81
CA HIS A 96 6.33 16.57 -0.63
C HIS A 96 5.89 15.27 0.05
N THR A 97 5.12 14.42 -0.65
CA THR A 97 4.61 13.17 -0.08
C THR A 97 5.24 11.97 -0.79
N ALA A 98 5.86 11.08 -0.02
CA ALA A 98 6.35 9.78 -0.49
C ALA A 98 5.20 8.77 -0.46
N ILE A 99 4.87 8.18 -1.61
CA ILE A 99 3.82 7.17 -1.75
C ILE A 99 4.49 5.80 -1.80
N PHE A 100 4.31 5.01 -0.74
CA PHE A 100 4.81 3.63 -0.66
C PHE A 100 3.75 2.67 -1.17
N ASP A 101 4.13 1.79 -2.07
CA ASP A 101 3.19 0.92 -2.76
C ASP A 101 3.81 -0.45 -3.04
N ASN A 102 2.95 -1.45 -3.15
CA ASN A 102 3.32 -2.81 -3.52
C ASN A 102 4.42 -3.42 -2.63
N ILE A 103 4.29 -3.25 -1.31
CA ILE A 103 5.22 -3.85 -0.34
C ILE A 103 4.80 -5.31 -0.12
N VAL A 104 5.60 -6.22 -0.64
CA VAL A 104 5.31 -7.66 -0.62
C VAL A 104 6.48 -8.43 -0.03
N THR A 105 6.19 -9.43 0.79
CA THR A 105 7.17 -10.43 1.24
C THR A 105 6.64 -11.81 0.87
N SER A 106 7.44 -12.56 0.11
CA SER A 106 7.11 -13.93 -0.30
C SER A 106 6.82 -14.80 0.94
N PRO A 107 5.80 -15.67 0.90
CA PRO A 107 5.40 -16.50 2.04
C PRO A 107 6.55 -17.28 2.69
N ALA A 108 7.50 -17.78 1.90
CA ALA A 108 8.68 -18.52 2.37
C ALA A 108 9.65 -17.64 3.21
N TYR A 109 9.57 -16.33 3.05
CA TYR A 109 10.49 -15.36 3.69
C TYR A 109 9.80 -14.44 4.70
N GLN A 110 8.51 -14.65 4.99
CA GLN A 110 7.78 -13.88 5.99
C GLN A 110 8.33 -14.08 7.39
N ARG A 111 8.05 -13.12 8.29
CA ARG A 111 8.46 -13.11 9.70
C ARG A 111 9.98 -13.05 9.94
N ARG A 112 10.73 -12.67 8.91
CA ARG A 112 12.20 -12.48 8.96
C ARG A 112 12.61 -11.00 8.95
N GLY A 113 11.67 -10.08 9.13
CA GLY A 113 11.91 -8.63 9.15
C GLY A 113 12.02 -7.97 7.78
N LEU A 114 11.87 -8.72 6.67
CA LEU A 114 12.09 -8.19 5.31
C LEU A 114 11.12 -7.07 4.92
N GLY A 115 9.89 -7.09 5.41
CA GLY A 115 8.95 -5.99 5.18
C GLY A 115 9.45 -4.66 5.77
N SER A 116 9.95 -4.67 7.02
CA SER A 116 10.57 -3.49 7.65
C SER A 116 11.83 -3.06 6.91
N PHE A 117 12.62 -4.03 6.46
CA PHE A 117 13.84 -3.78 5.69
C PHE A 117 13.55 -3.06 4.37
N ILE A 118 12.58 -3.54 3.59
CA ILE A 118 12.13 -2.89 2.35
C ILE A 118 11.61 -1.47 2.64
N MET A 119 10.84 -1.27 3.72
CA MET A 119 10.37 0.06 4.09
C MET A 119 11.51 1.04 4.39
N LYS A 120 12.56 0.61 5.09
CA LYS A 120 13.76 1.41 5.34
C LYS A 120 14.51 1.73 4.04
N ALA A 121 14.72 0.75 3.17
CA ALA A 121 15.39 0.94 1.89
C ALA A 121 14.64 1.96 1.00
N LEU A 122 13.31 1.88 0.96
CA LEU A 122 12.48 2.82 0.22
C LEU A 122 12.43 4.21 0.87
N ALA A 123 12.43 4.31 2.20
CA ALA A 123 12.50 5.58 2.90
C ALA A 123 13.82 6.30 2.59
N ALA A 124 14.96 5.59 2.58
CA ALA A 124 16.25 6.14 2.18
C ALA A 124 16.20 6.74 0.76
N GLN A 125 15.55 6.04 -0.19
CA GLN A 125 15.37 6.55 -1.56
C GLN A 125 14.42 7.77 -1.60
N ALA A 126 13.37 7.79 -0.78
CA ALA A 126 12.45 8.92 -0.71
C ALA A 126 13.12 10.18 -0.15
N PHE A 127 14.08 10.04 0.77
CA PHE A 127 14.85 11.16 1.34
C PHE A 127 15.83 11.81 0.35
N GLU A 128 16.08 11.22 -0.81
CA GLU A 128 16.75 11.92 -1.90
C GLU A 128 15.92 13.10 -2.44
N HIS A 129 14.66 13.16 -2.06
CA HIS A 129 13.70 14.20 -2.41
C HIS A 129 13.27 14.95 -1.15
N ASP A 130 12.76 16.16 -1.32
CA ASP A 130 12.23 16.99 -0.24
C ASP A 130 10.84 16.48 0.17
N VAL A 131 10.78 15.48 1.06
CA VAL A 131 9.56 14.82 1.51
C VAL A 131 9.32 15.03 3.00
N ASP A 132 8.11 15.46 3.35
CA ASP A 132 7.65 15.67 4.72
C ASP A 132 6.83 14.49 5.25
N SER A 133 6.07 13.85 4.37
CA SER A 133 5.10 12.82 4.75
C SER A 133 5.20 11.57 3.90
N GLY A 134 4.89 10.43 4.52
CA GLY A 134 4.69 9.15 3.84
C GLY A 134 3.21 8.76 3.82
N LEU A 135 2.76 8.13 2.74
CA LEU A 135 1.41 7.61 2.56
C LEU A 135 1.45 6.21 1.96
N LEU A 136 0.57 5.33 2.45
CA LEU A 136 0.35 4.00 1.87
C LEU A 136 -1.09 3.51 2.08
N LEU A 137 -1.45 2.47 1.31
CA LEU A 137 -2.63 1.66 1.56
C LEU A 137 -2.21 0.33 2.17
N ALA A 138 -2.69 0.04 3.37
CA ALA A 138 -2.33 -1.14 4.14
C ALA A 138 -3.43 -2.21 4.08
N SER A 139 -3.06 -3.45 3.79
CA SER A 139 -3.90 -4.62 4.07
C SER A 139 -4.02 -4.85 5.59
N LEU A 140 -4.92 -5.74 6.03
CA LEU A 140 -5.08 -6.07 7.45
C LEU A 140 -3.78 -6.55 8.12
N ASP A 141 -2.97 -7.34 7.42
CA ASP A 141 -1.69 -7.79 7.94
C ASP A 141 -0.61 -6.71 7.87
N GLY A 142 -0.62 -5.90 6.81
CA GLY A 142 0.28 -4.75 6.65
C GLY A 142 0.08 -3.70 7.74
N GLN A 143 -1.15 -3.48 8.21
CA GLN A 143 -1.43 -2.52 9.30
C GLN A 143 -0.60 -2.79 10.56
N LYS A 144 -0.37 -4.07 10.91
CA LYS A 144 0.45 -4.44 12.09
C LYS A 144 1.90 -4.02 11.90
N LEU A 145 2.45 -4.28 10.71
CA LEU A 145 3.81 -3.88 10.35
C LEU A 145 3.96 -2.36 10.41
N TYR A 146 3.09 -1.64 9.70
CA TYR A 146 3.20 -0.19 9.57
C TYR A 146 2.93 0.52 10.90
N SER A 147 1.98 0.05 11.71
CA SER A 147 1.79 0.58 13.07
C SER A 147 3.04 0.42 13.94
N HIS A 148 3.76 -0.69 13.81
CA HIS A 148 5.03 -0.90 14.50
C HIS A 148 6.12 0.07 14.01
N LEU A 149 6.08 0.47 12.74
CA LEU A 149 6.98 1.46 12.14
C LEU A 149 6.54 2.91 12.36
N GLY A 150 5.55 3.17 13.22
CA GLY A 150 5.09 4.51 13.56
C GLY A 150 4.03 5.10 12.63
N TRP A 151 3.57 4.35 11.65
CA TRP A 151 2.49 4.78 10.76
C TRP A 151 1.15 4.80 11.49
N ARG A 152 0.33 5.81 11.23
CA ARG A 152 -1.00 5.95 11.82
C ARG A 152 -2.09 5.83 10.77
N MET A 153 -3.18 5.15 11.12
CA MET A 153 -4.35 5.05 10.27
C MET A 153 -5.05 6.41 10.13
N VAL A 154 -5.49 6.74 8.93
CA VAL A 154 -6.30 7.94 8.63
C VAL A 154 -7.74 7.57 8.38
N CYS A 155 -7.99 6.60 7.49
CA CYS A 155 -9.33 6.18 7.13
C CYS A 155 -9.32 4.77 6.51
N HIS A 156 -10.51 4.19 6.40
CA HIS A 156 -10.73 2.95 5.65
C HIS A 156 -10.85 3.22 4.15
N VAL A 157 -10.49 2.22 3.35
CA VAL A 157 -10.69 2.21 1.91
C VAL A 157 -11.83 1.24 1.61
N LEU A 158 -12.92 1.77 1.06
CA LEU A 158 -14.09 1.01 0.66
C LEU A 158 -14.16 0.98 -0.86
N MET A 159 -14.22 -0.20 -1.45
CA MET A 159 -14.38 -0.39 -2.89
C MET A 159 -15.77 -0.93 -3.18
N LEU A 160 -16.45 -0.32 -4.13
CA LEU A 160 -17.81 -0.65 -4.55
C LEU A 160 -17.86 -0.84 -6.07
N SER A 161 -18.55 -1.89 -6.55
CA SER A 161 -18.84 -2.11 -7.97
C SER A 161 -20.21 -2.76 -8.18
N THR A 162 -20.61 -2.90 -9.45
CA THR A 162 -21.83 -3.61 -9.83
C THR A 162 -21.68 -5.12 -9.83
N SER A 163 -20.45 -5.64 -9.95
CA SER A 163 -20.17 -7.07 -9.90
C SER A 163 -20.18 -7.56 -8.45
N ASN A 164 -20.96 -8.63 -8.20
CA ASN A 164 -20.99 -9.30 -6.90
C ASN A 164 -19.85 -10.32 -6.73
N GLU A 165 -18.98 -10.41 -7.73
CA GLU A 165 -17.79 -11.24 -7.66
C GLU A 165 -16.77 -10.52 -6.78
N GLY A 166 -16.54 -11.08 -5.60
CA GLY A 166 -15.37 -10.79 -4.80
C GLY A 166 -14.15 -11.15 -5.65
N SER A 167 -13.78 -10.23 -6.54
CA SER A 167 -12.53 -10.35 -7.25
C SER A 167 -11.45 -10.20 -6.20
N ASP A 168 -10.79 -11.30 -5.93
CA ASP A 168 -9.44 -11.37 -5.43
C ASP A 168 -8.55 -10.56 -6.40
N LEU A 169 -8.68 -9.24 -6.34
CA LEU A 169 -7.67 -8.36 -6.87
C LEU A 169 -6.53 -8.38 -5.85
N SER A 170 -5.88 -9.53 -5.75
CA SER A 170 -4.49 -9.60 -5.39
C SER A 170 -3.76 -8.78 -6.47
N VAL A 171 -3.65 -7.49 -6.23
CA VAL A 171 -2.68 -6.65 -6.92
C VAL A 171 -1.34 -7.21 -6.50
N GLY A 172 -0.75 -8.04 -7.38
CA GLY A 172 0.60 -8.54 -7.28
C GLY A 172 1.61 -7.40 -7.30
#